data_3e6ac54af0353691ba7c1eee403dd3bd
#
_entry.id   3e6ac54af0353691ba7c1eee403dd3bd
#
_cell.length_a   1.000
_cell.length_b   1.000
_cell.length_c   1.000
_cell.angle_alpha   90.00
_cell.angle_beta   90.00
_cell.angle_gamma   90.00
#
_symmetry.space_group_name_H-M   'P 1'
#
loop_
_entity.id
_entity.type
_entity.pdbx_description
1 polymer ?
#
loop_
_entity_poly.entity_id
_entity_poly.type
_entity_poly.pdbx_seq_one_letter_code
_entity_poly.pdbx_strand_id
1 'polypeptide(L)'
;MNPIKYVSCNDLQKSNVLNLVDEFEEDLIQMSGTCMDIGCGPGDITKNILLPALNPNAVMIGTDISENMIEFAEKAYGNEKLKFEVLDIQTTSLPEKYISKFDHIFSFYALHWCYDIRQAFENIYRIIRPDGNILLMFVASHDTFEVMKILGHDSRFAPYIQDVRKYISPFNDSACLRKELRKLLRSIGFEIYHCSLRETTYSSKNANNFISSIMSIYPFLEKMPHNLKEEFQNEYKREFVKRKATYKTT
;
A
#
# COMPACT_ATOMS: atom_id res chain seq x y z
N MET A 1 13.08 -3.22 -4.18
CA MET A 1 12.64 -2.12 -3.25
C MET A 1 13.64 -2.01 -2.10
N ASN A 2 13.83 -0.80 -1.55
CA ASN A 2 14.85 -0.57 -0.50
C ASN A 2 14.18 -0.35 0.87
N PRO A 3 14.17 -1.37 1.77
CA PRO A 3 13.46 -1.31 3.04
C PRO A 3 14.02 -0.26 4.00
N ILE A 4 15.35 -0.14 4.11
CA ILE A 4 15.99 0.83 5.02
C ILE A 4 15.61 2.26 4.64
N LYS A 5 15.68 2.58 3.34
CA LYS A 5 15.32 3.89 2.84
C LYS A 5 13.81 4.17 3.04
N TYR A 6 12.96 3.16 2.85
CA TYR A 6 11.52 3.31 3.07
C TYR A 6 11.20 3.61 4.54
N VAL A 7 11.75 2.84 5.48
CA VAL A 7 11.55 3.06 6.94
C VAL A 7 11.97 4.46 7.38
N SER A 8 13.02 5.03 6.75
CA SER A 8 13.52 6.38 7.09
C SER A 8 12.68 7.54 6.54
N CYS A 9 11.70 7.26 5.67
CA CYS A 9 10.89 8.31 5.02
C CYS A 9 9.37 8.02 4.99
N ASN A 10 8.87 7.03 5.73
CA ASN A 10 7.46 6.66 5.76
C ASN A 10 6.64 7.29 6.90
N ASP A 11 7.09 8.44 7.45
CA ASP A 11 6.42 9.11 8.58
C ASP A 11 4.97 9.50 8.28
N LEU A 12 4.67 9.89 7.02
CA LEU A 12 3.31 10.19 6.61
C LEU A 12 2.41 8.97 6.69
N GLN A 13 2.88 7.83 6.18
CA GLN A 13 2.15 6.57 6.21
C GLN A 13 1.90 6.14 7.66
N LYS A 14 2.93 6.20 8.52
CA LYS A 14 2.81 5.91 9.94
C LYS A 14 1.78 6.79 10.64
N SER A 15 1.84 8.11 10.42
CA SER A 15 0.90 9.06 11.02
C SER A 15 -0.55 8.77 10.61
N ASN A 16 -0.78 8.48 9.32
CA ASN A 16 -2.13 8.17 8.84
C ASN A 16 -2.64 6.82 9.34
N VAL A 17 -1.76 5.81 9.48
CA VAL A 17 -2.15 4.52 10.08
C VAL A 17 -2.43 4.67 11.56
N LEU A 18 -1.65 5.46 12.31
CA LEU A 18 -1.94 5.77 13.70
C LEU A 18 -3.31 6.42 13.87
N ASN A 19 -3.63 7.44 13.07
CA ASN A 19 -4.95 8.08 13.10
C ASN A 19 -6.09 7.10 12.80
N LEU A 20 -5.86 6.15 11.89
CA LEU A 20 -6.86 5.12 11.59
C LEU A 20 -7.01 4.12 12.73
N VAL A 21 -5.90 3.71 13.35
CA VAL A 21 -5.89 2.81 14.50
C VAL A 21 -6.62 3.45 15.69
N ASP A 22 -6.36 4.73 15.98
CA ASP A 22 -7.05 5.48 17.04
C ASP A 22 -8.57 5.56 16.79
N GLU A 23 -8.98 5.76 15.53
CA GLU A 23 -10.40 5.83 15.16
C GLU A 23 -11.14 4.50 15.36
N PHE A 24 -10.47 3.36 15.16
CA PHE A 24 -11.05 2.03 15.28
C PHE A 24 -10.53 1.26 16.51
N GLU A 25 -10.01 1.95 17.52
CA GLU A 25 -9.38 1.35 18.71
C GLU A 25 -10.30 0.34 19.42
N GLU A 26 -11.57 0.70 19.62
CA GLU A 26 -12.56 -0.14 20.31
C GLU A 26 -12.84 -1.45 19.56
N ASP A 27 -12.82 -1.42 18.23
CA ASP A 27 -12.98 -2.60 17.40
C ASP A 27 -11.70 -3.44 17.36
N LEU A 28 -10.55 -2.78 17.15
CA LEU A 28 -9.26 -3.44 16.98
C LEU A 28 -8.83 -4.22 18.22
N ILE A 29 -9.04 -3.68 19.42
CA ILE A 29 -8.67 -4.34 20.68
C ILE A 29 -9.45 -5.64 20.92
N GLN A 30 -10.59 -5.83 20.25
CA GLN A 30 -11.36 -7.08 20.31
C GLN A 30 -10.89 -8.10 19.27
N MET A 31 -10.13 -7.70 18.26
CA MET A 31 -9.69 -8.56 17.18
C MET A 31 -8.57 -9.50 17.64
N SER A 32 -8.89 -10.77 17.76
CA SER A 32 -7.99 -11.86 18.19
C SER A 32 -7.90 -12.94 17.09
N GLY A 33 -7.09 -13.97 17.33
CA GLY A 33 -6.94 -15.08 16.39
C GLY A 33 -5.88 -14.80 15.31
N THR A 34 -6.07 -15.37 14.14
CA THR A 34 -5.08 -15.30 13.05
C THR A 34 -5.35 -14.11 12.15
N CYS A 35 -4.39 -13.21 12.07
CA CYS A 35 -4.48 -11.97 11.31
C CYS A 35 -3.50 -11.97 10.12
N MET A 36 -3.83 -11.24 9.05
CA MET A 36 -2.91 -10.98 7.95
C MET A 36 -2.80 -9.46 7.68
N ASP A 37 -1.57 -8.98 7.46
CA ASP A 37 -1.32 -7.64 6.95
C ASP A 37 -0.78 -7.75 5.52
N ILE A 38 -1.57 -7.32 4.53
CA ILE A 38 -1.28 -7.44 3.10
C ILE A 38 -0.54 -6.19 2.63
N GLY A 39 0.64 -6.37 2.04
CA GLY A 39 1.53 -5.29 1.63
C GLY A 39 2.20 -4.63 2.83
N CYS A 40 2.65 -5.44 3.79
CA CYS A 40 3.26 -4.98 5.04
C CYS A 40 4.59 -4.23 4.86
N GLY A 41 5.16 -4.26 3.64
CA GLY A 41 6.46 -3.66 3.34
C GLY A 41 7.56 -4.17 4.27
N PRO A 42 8.38 -3.28 4.88
CA PRO A 42 9.46 -3.69 5.79
C PRO A 42 8.96 -4.10 7.18
N GLY A 43 7.65 -4.16 7.43
CA GLY A 43 7.04 -4.68 8.64
C GLY A 43 7.03 -3.73 9.85
N ASP A 44 7.56 -2.53 9.74
CA ASP A 44 7.67 -1.58 10.85
C ASP A 44 6.31 -1.05 11.32
N ILE A 45 5.37 -0.80 10.41
CA ILE A 45 3.98 -0.43 10.75
C ILE A 45 3.25 -1.61 11.37
N THR A 46 3.37 -2.80 10.79
CA THR A 46 2.76 -4.03 11.31
C THR A 46 3.20 -4.29 12.75
N LYS A 47 4.52 -4.21 13.01
CA LYS A 47 5.13 -4.50 14.32
C LYS A 47 4.82 -3.44 15.36
N ASN A 48 4.96 -2.14 15.00
CA ASN A 48 5.00 -1.07 15.99
C ASN A 48 3.65 -0.34 16.17
N ILE A 49 2.72 -0.49 15.22
CA ILE A 49 1.43 0.21 15.23
C ILE A 49 0.28 -0.78 15.21
N LEU A 50 0.19 -1.65 14.19
CA LEU A 50 -0.97 -2.50 14.00
C LEU A 50 -1.07 -3.62 15.07
N LEU A 51 -0.05 -4.46 15.19
CA LEU A 51 -0.09 -5.60 16.12
C LEU A 51 -0.31 -5.17 17.59
N PRO A 52 0.31 -4.08 18.10
CA PRO A 52 0.03 -3.60 19.45
C PRO A 52 -1.40 -3.09 19.70
N ALA A 53 -2.12 -2.68 18.64
CA ALA A 53 -3.49 -2.20 18.72
C ALA A 53 -4.53 -3.34 18.79
N LEU A 54 -4.11 -4.56 18.43
CA LEU A 54 -4.98 -5.74 18.44
C LEU A 54 -5.03 -6.40 19.82
N ASN A 55 -5.95 -7.35 19.98
CA ASN A 55 -5.99 -8.20 21.16
C ASN A 55 -4.64 -8.88 21.40
N PRO A 56 -4.14 -8.97 22.65
CA PRO A 56 -2.86 -9.62 22.97
C PRO A 56 -2.71 -11.07 22.49
N ASN A 57 -3.85 -11.76 22.22
CA ASN A 57 -3.84 -13.13 21.69
C ASN A 57 -3.79 -13.19 20.15
N ALA A 58 -3.79 -12.05 19.45
CA ALA A 58 -3.64 -12.01 18.01
C ALA A 58 -2.26 -12.54 17.58
N VAL A 59 -2.26 -13.32 16.50
CA VAL A 59 -1.05 -13.72 15.77
C VAL A 59 -1.12 -13.18 14.35
N MET A 60 -0.01 -12.68 13.83
CA MET A 60 0.02 -11.92 12.58
C MET A 60 0.95 -12.56 11.56
N ILE A 61 0.50 -12.62 10.31
CA ILE A 61 1.36 -12.86 9.16
C ILE A 61 1.36 -11.59 8.30
N GLY A 62 2.50 -10.91 8.22
CA GLY A 62 2.72 -9.83 7.28
C GLY A 62 3.10 -10.40 5.91
N THR A 63 2.51 -9.90 4.84
CA THR A 63 2.84 -10.35 3.48
C THR A 63 3.15 -9.16 2.57
N ASP A 64 4.11 -9.36 1.66
CA ASP A 64 4.46 -8.39 0.63
C ASP A 64 4.95 -9.12 -0.63
N ILE A 65 4.80 -8.51 -1.79
CA ILE A 65 5.31 -9.06 -3.06
C ILE A 65 6.84 -8.99 -3.14
N SER A 66 7.48 -8.11 -2.38
CA SER A 66 8.92 -7.85 -2.40
C SER A 66 9.67 -8.76 -1.44
N GLU A 67 10.45 -9.71 -1.98
CA GLU A 67 11.35 -10.56 -1.21
C GLU A 67 12.27 -9.73 -0.28
N ASN A 68 12.87 -8.65 -0.80
CA ASN A 68 13.75 -7.78 0.01
C ASN A 68 13.04 -7.13 1.20
N MET A 69 11.76 -6.79 1.06
CA MET A 69 10.96 -6.24 2.18
C MET A 69 10.71 -7.32 3.22
N ILE A 70 10.33 -8.52 2.78
CA ILE A 70 10.03 -9.65 3.66
C ILE A 70 11.27 -10.15 4.39
N GLU A 71 12.40 -10.31 3.71
CA GLU A 71 13.67 -10.69 4.35
C GLU A 71 14.09 -9.70 5.46
N PHE A 72 13.95 -8.40 5.16
CA PHE A 72 14.21 -7.35 6.15
C PHE A 72 13.22 -7.44 7.32
N ALA A 73 11.92 -7.55 7.04
CA ALA A 73 10.87 -7.60 8.06
C ALA A 73 11.02 -8.81 8.98
N GLU A 74 11.25 -10.00 8.42
CA GLU A 74 11.45 -11.24 9.20
C GLU A 74 12.68 -11.14 10.09
N LYS A 75 13.80 -10.65 9.56
CA LYS A 75 15.04 -10.48 10.33
C LYS A 75 14.90 -9.44 11.44
N ALA A 76 14.18 -8.34 11.20
CA ALA A 76 14.09 -7.23 12.14
C ALA A 76 12.99 -7.44 13.20
N TYR A 77 11.89 -8.10 12.85
CA TYR A 77 10.66 -8.11 13.65
C TYR A 77 10.02 -9.49 13.83
N GLY A 78 10.48 -10.52 13.07
CA GLY A 78 9.94 -11.87 13.12
C GLY A 78 10.05 -12.49 14.51
N ASN A 79 8.98 -13.16 14.99
CA ASN A 79 8.91 -13.86 16.26
C ASN A 79 7.75 -14.88 16.27
N GLU A 80 7.45 -15.49 17.42
CA GLU A 80 6.39 -16.50 17.52
C GLU A 80 4.98 -15.98 17.15
N LYS A 81 4.71 -14.69 17.40
CA LYS A 81 3.41 -14.05 17.11
C LYS A 81 3.36 -13.26 15.81
N LEU A 82 4.50 -12.96 15.21
CA LEU A 82 4.61 -12.16 14.00
C LEU A 82 5.59 -12.81 13.03
N LYS A 83 5.09 -13.24 11.88
CA LYS A 83 5.87 -13.82 10.79
C LYS A 83 5.67 -13.02 9.52
N PHE A 84 6.61 -13.16 8.58
CA PHE A 84 6.54 -12.48 7.31
C PHE A 84 6.76 -13.46 6.15
N GLU A 85 5.92 -13.36 5.12
CA GLU A 85 5.92 -14.28 3.97
C GLU A 85 5.75 -13.51 2.65
N VAL A 86 6.41 -13.99 1.60
CA VAL A 86 6.22 -13.41 0.26
C VAL A 86 4.88 -13.84 -0.31
N LEU A 87 4.07 -12.88 -0.73
CA LEU A 87 2.79 -13.11 -1.39
C LEU A 87 2.47 -11.97 -2.36
N ASP A 88 2.23 -12.30 -3.63
CA ASP A 88 1.49 -11.42 -4.54
C ASP A 88 -0.01 -11.63 -4.33
N ILE A 89 -0.68 -10.64 -3.76
CA ILE A 89 -2.13 -10.74 -3.52
C ILE A 89 -2.96 -10.78 -4.81
N GLN A 90 -2.37 -10.42 -5.97
CA GLN A 90 -3.00 -10.51 -7.28
C GLN A 90 -2.77 -11.87 -7.96
N THR A 91 -2.14 -12.81 -7.28
CA THR A 91 -1.84 -14.13 -7.88
C THR A 91 -3.10 -14.84 -8.34
N THR A 92 -3.04 -15.50 -9.49
CA THR A 92 -4.11 -16.40 -9.98
C THR A 92 -4.08 -17.76 -9.29
N SER A 93 -2.96 -18.10 -8.63
CA SER A 93 -2.74 -19.37 -7.91
C SER A 93 -2.49 -19.10 -6.43
N LEU A 94 -3.56 -18.78 -5.70
CA LEU A 94 -3.48 -18.51 -4.26
C LEU A 94 -3.11 -19.79 -3.49
N PRO A 95 -2.05 -19.77 -2.65
CA PRO A 95 -1.65 -20.93 -1.86
C PRO A 95 -2.77 -21.44 -0.97
N GLU A 96 -3.02 -22.75 -1.00
CA GLU A 96 -4.10 -23.40 -0.23
C GLU A 96 -4.01 -23.14 1.28
N LYS A 97 -2.79 -23.00 1.81
CA LYS A 97 -2.55 -22.72 3.23
C LYS A 97 -3.20 -21.43 3.74
N TYR A 98 -3.61 -20.52 2.84
CA TYR A 98 -4.25 -19.24 3.19
C TYR A 98 -5.77 -19.28 3.08
N ILE A 99 -6.35 -20.25 2.35
CA ILE A 99 -7.81 -20.31 2.11
C ILE A 99 -8.58 -20.40 3.42
N SER A 100 -9.51 -19.47 3.65
CA SER A 100 -10.35 -19.38 4.87
C SER A 100 -9.53 -19.51 6.15
N LYS A 101 -8.36 -18.89 6.20
CA LYS A 101 -7.38 -19.04 7.28
C LYS A 101 -7.45 -17.91 8.31
N PHE A 102 -7.81 -16.71 7.90
CA PHE A 102 -7.63 -15.51 8.70
C PHE A 102 -8.95 -14.99 9.27
N ASP A 103 -8.94 -14.64 10.54
CA ASP A 103 -10.06 -14.02 11.24
C ASP A 103 -10.15 -12.54 10.89
N HIS A 104 -8.99 -11.88 10.71
CA HIS A 104 -8.90 -10.46 10.37
C HIS A 104 -7.83 -10.21 9.30
N ILE A 105 -8.15 -9.31 8.36
CA ILE A 105 -7.21 -8.91 7.30
C ILE A 105 -7.07 -7.38 7.31
N PHE A 106 -5.82 -6.95 7.23
CA PHE A 106 -5.41 -5.56 7.17
C PHE A 106 -4.64 -5.27 5.88
N SER A 107 -4.72 -4.06 5.38
CA SER A 107 -3.83 -3.59 4.32
C SER A 107 -3.75 -2.07 4.35
N PHE A 108 -2.55 -1.54 4.53
CA PHE A 108 -2.32 -0.10 4.60
C PHE A 108 -1.29 0.33 3.55
N TYR A 109 -1.68 1.27 2.68
CA TYR A 109 -0.82 1.81 1.63
C TYR A 109 -0.27 0.78 0.62
N ALA A 110 -0.98 -0.35 0.38
CA ALA A 110 -0.56 -1.38 -0.56
C ALA A 110 -1.47 -1.55 -1.78
N LEU A 111 -2.79 -1.64 -1.58
CA LEU A 111 -3.73 -2.05 -2.64
C LEU A 111 -3.81 -1.08 -3.84
N HIS A 112 -3.38 0.17 -3.69
CA HIS A 112 -3.29 1.09 -4.83
C HIS A 112 -2.16 0.76 -5.83
N TRP A 113 -1.29 -0.17 -5.50
CA TRP A 113 -0.28 -0.71 -6.41
C TRP A 113 -0.76 -1.96 -7.16
N CYS A 114 -1.98 -2.44 -6.86
CA CYS A 114 -2.58 -3.57 -7.56
C CYS A 114 -3.25 -3.08 -8.85
N TYR A 115 -2.69 -3.44 -10.01
CA TYR A 115 -3.33 -3.11 -11.29
C TYR A 115 -4.57 -3.98 -11.56
N ASP A 116 -4.58 -5.23 -11.07
CA ASP A 116 -5.76 -6.10 -11.04
C ASP A 116 -6.38 -6.10 -9.64
N ILE A 117 -6.99 -4.99 -9.29
CA ILE A 117 -7.59 -4.79 -7.97
C ILE A 117 -8.77 -5.75 -7.72
N ARG A 118 -9.46 -6.22 -8.78
CA ARG A 118 -10.51 -7.22 -8.64
C ARG A 118 -9.94 -8.53 -8.16
N GLN A 119 -8.90 -9.06 -8.82
CA GLN A 119 -8.23 -10.30 -8.42
C GLN A 119 -7.69 -10.21 -7.00
N ALA A 120 -7.12 -9.06 -6.61
CA ALA A 120 -6.66 -8.84 -5.24
C ALA A 120 -7.82 -8.98 -4.23
N PHE A 121 -8.97 -8.34 -4.46
CA PHE A 121 -10.12 -8.45 -3.56
C PHE A 121 -10.77 -9.84 -3.59
N GLU A 122 -10.80 -10.53 -4.72
CA GLU A 122 -11.28 -11.92 -4.80
C GLU A 122 -10.38 -12.85 -3.98
N ASN A 123 -9.07 -12.66 -4.03
CA ASN A 123 -8.14 -13.40 -3.18
C ASN A 123 -8.32 -13.07 -1.70
N ILE A 124 -8.48 -11.80 -1.33
CA ILE A 124 -8.79 -11.40 0.06
C ILE A 124 -10.08 -12.08 0.55
N TYR A 125 -11.12 -12.14 -0.28
CA TYR A 125 -12.37 -12.82 0.05
C TYR A 125 -12.21 -14.33 0.28
N ARG A 126 -11.29 -14.96 -0.48
CA ARG A 126 -10.97 -16.39 -0.29
C ARG A 126 -10.10 -16.67 0.92
N ILE A 127 -9.27 -15.72 1.32
CA ILE A 127 -8.34 -15.84 2.46
C ILE A 127 -9.06 -15.69 3.80
N ILE A 128 -10.03 -14.77 3.86
CA ILE A 128 -10.75 -14.48 5.10
C ILE A 128 -11.74 -15.62 5.43
N ARG A 129 -11.92 -15.89 6.71
CA ARG A 129 -12.96 -16.80 7.21
C ARG A 129 -14.34 -16.17 7.07
N PRO A 130 -15.41 -16.98 7.00
CA PRO A 130 -16.75 -16.47 7.24
C PRO A 130 -16.80 -15.67 8.55
N ASP A 131 -17.52 -14.54 8.53
CA ASP A 131 -17.65 -13.60 9.66
C ASP A 131 -16.34 -12.87 10.05
N GLY A 132 -15.26 -13.06 9.29
CA GLY A 132 -14.01 -12.32 9.47
C GLY A 132 -14.13 -10.87 9.04
N ASN A 133 -13.28 -10.00 9.60
CA ASN A 133 -13.29 -8.55 9.34
C ASN A 133 -12.07 -8.11 8.52
N ILE A 134 -12.26 -7.09 7.69
CA ILE A 134 -11.18 -6.44 6.96
C ILE A 134 -11.14 -4.95 7.25
N LEU A 135 -9.94 -4.40 7.45
CA LEU A 135 -9.70 -2.96 7.56
C LEU A 135 -8.62 -2.56 6.56
N LEU A 136 -9.01 -1.71 5.61
CA LEU A 136 -8.15 -1.35 4.48
C LEU A 136 -8.03 0.17 4.36
N MET A 137 -6.82 0.65 4.07
CA MET A 137 -6.57 2.03 3.69
C MET A 137 -5.59 2.09 2.52
N PHE A 138 -5.96 2.78 1.45
CA PHE A 138 -5.09 2.96 0.29
C PHE A 138 -5.35 4.30 -0.41
N VAL A 139 -4.38 4.73 -1.21
CA VAL A 139 -4.45 5.99 -1.95
C VAL A 139 -5.29 5.80 -3.20
N ALA A 140 -6.41 6.48 -3.28
CA ALA A 140 -7.31 6.38 -4.42
C ALA A 140 -6.81 7.23 -5.60
N SER A 141 -6.49 8.52 -5.36
CA SER A 141 -5.89 9.40 -6.35
C SER A 141 -4.81 10.28 -5.72
N HIS A 142 -3.80 10.65 -6.49
CA HIS A 142 -2.71 11.50 -6.04
C HIS A 142 -1.92 12.08 -7.22
N ASP A 143 -1.36 13.28 -7.06
CA ASP A 143 -0.52 13.92 -8.09
C ASP A 143 0.67 13.08 -8.54
N THR A 144 1.20 12.20 -7.67
CA THR A 144 2.29 11.27 -8.03
C THR A 144 1.90 10.32 -9.14
N PHE A 145 0.65 9.88 -9.21
CA PHE A 145 0.15 9.02 -10.28
C PHE A 145 0.11 9.76 -11.62
N GLU A 146 -0.28 11.04 -11.58
CA GLU A 146 -0.26 11.88 -12.77
C GLU A 146 1.17 12.16 -13.27
N VAL A 147 2.10 12.40 -12.35
CA VAL A 147 3.53 12.51 -12.69
C VAL A 147 4.03 11.22 -13.33
N MET A 148 3.66 10.07 -12.79
CA MET A 148 4.03 8.77 -13.37
C MET A 148 3.44 8.57 -14.77
N LYS A 149 2.21 9.03 -15.06
CA LYS A 149 1.64 9.01 -16.41
C LYS A 149 2.52 9.79 -17.39
N ILE A 150 2.96 10.99 -17.01
CA ILE A 150 3.81 11.85 -17.85
C ILE A 150 5.15 11.16 -18.10
N LEU A 151 5.86 10.75 -17.04
CA LEU A 151 7.19 10.18 -17.15
C LEU A 151 7.20 8.77 -17.78
N GLY A 152 6.13 8.03 -17.62
CA GLY A 152 5.96 6.71 -18.24
C GLY A 152 5.86 6.75 -19.78
N HIS A 153 5.49 7.91 -20.35
CA HIS A 153 5.47 8.14 -21.80
C HIS A 153 6.72 8.85 -22.32
N ASP A 154 7.63 9.26 -21.43
CA ASP A 154 8.91 9.86 -21.85
C ASP A 154 9.84 8.78 -22.42
N SER A 155 10.31 8.98 -23.64
CA SER A 155 11.15 8.00 -24.37
C SER A 155 12.45 7.63 -23.65
N ARG A 156 12.95 8.49 -22.74
CA ARG A 156 14.13 8.21 -21.90
C ARG A 156 13.84 7.14 -20.84
N PHE A 157 12.65 7.17 -20.25
CA PHE A 157 12.30 6.37 -19.08
C PHE A 157 11.38 5.18 -19.39
N ALA A 158 10.56 5.28 -20.42
CA ALA A 158 9.60 4.25 -20.84
C ALA A 158 10.21 2.85 -20.98
N PRO A 159 11.43 2.66 -21.53
CA PRO A 159 12.05 1.34 -21.64
C PRO A 159 12.27 0.62 -20.31
N TYR A 160 12.43 1.37 -19.21
CA TYR A 160 12.66 0.83 -17.86
C TYR A 160 11.34 0.64 -17.09
N ILE A 161 10.37 1.52 -17.29
CA ILE A 161 9.06 1.50 -16.63
C ILE A 161 8.19 0.37 -17.20
N GLN A 162 8.29 0.11 -18.53
CA GLN A 162 7.55 -0.90 -19.28
C GLN A 162 6.03 -0.67 -19.25
N ASP A 163 5.37 -0.99 -18.15
CA ASP A 163 3.93 -0.80 -17.99
C ASP A 163 3.66 0.17 -16.84
N VAL A 164 3.37 1.42 -17.19
CA VAL A 164 3.11 2.51 -16.24
C VAL A 164 1.88 2.25 -15.35
N ARG A 165 0.91 1.43 -15.81
CA ARG A 165 -0.30 1.10 -15.06
C ARG A 165 -0.01 0.43 -13.72
N LYS A 166 1.13 -0.27 -13.61
CA LYS A 166 1.60 -0.90 -12.36
C LYS A 166 1.99 0.10 -11.26
N TYR A 167 2.08 1.39 -11.61
CA TYR A 167 2.51 2.47 -10.71
C TYR A 167 1.44 3.55 -10.54
N ILE A 168 0.21 3.25 -10.95
CA ILE A 168 -0.93 4.16 -10.88
C ILE A 168 -2.10 3.43 -10.22
N SER A 169 -2.73 4.08 -9.24
CA SER A 169 -3.92 3.50 -8.61
C SER A 169 -5.01 3.20 -9.65
N PRO A 170 -5.65 2.03 -9.60
CA PRO A 170 -6.75 1.69 -10.51
C PRO A 170 -7.95 2.63 -10.37
N PHE A 171 -7.99 3.42 -9.29
CA PHE A 171 -9.06 4.39 -9.03
C PHE A 171 -8.68 5.83 -9.35
N ASN A 172 -7.45 6.10 -9.84
CA ASN A 172 -6.93 7.45 -9.99
C ASN A 172 -7.81 8.35 -10.89
N ASP A 173 -8.40 7.78 -11.93
CA ASP A 173 -9.21 8.49 -12.91
C ASP A 173 -10.73 8.37 -12.66
N SER A 174 -11.12 7.76 -11.53
CA SER A 174 -12.53 7.56 -11.22
C SER A 174 -13.22 8.85 -10.76
N ALA A 175 -14.33 9.19 -11.39
CA ALA A 175 -15.16 10.31 -10.98
C ALA A 175 -16.02 10.01 -9.73
N CYS A 176 -16.23 8.72 -9.41
CA CYS A 176 -17.10 8.27 -8.33
C CYS A 176 -16.49 7.14 -7.50
N LEU A 177 -15.26 7.34 -7.05
CA LEU A 177 -14.38 6.41 -6.33
C LEU A 177 -15.11 5.51 -5.33
N ARG A 178 -15.76 6.12 -4.33
CA ARG A 178 -16.44 5.38 -3.27
C ARG A 178 -17.57 4.50 -3.81
N LYS A 179 -18.28 4.94 -4.83
CA LYS A 179 -19.37 4.18 -5.46
C LYS A 179 -18.81 2.97 -6.21
N GLU A 180 -17.73 3.16 -6.96
CA GLU A 180 -17.08 2.10 -7.74
C GLU A 180 -16.48 1.04 -6.82
N LEU A 181 -15.74 1.43 -5.78
CA LEU A 181 -15.19 0.51 -4.79
C LEU A 181 -16.30 -0.30 -4.09
N ARG A 182 -17.37 0.37 -3.63
CA ARG A 182 -18.50 -0.33 -3.00
C ARG A 182 -19.20 -1.31 -3.96
N LYS A 183 -19.33 -0.95 -5.24
CA LYS A 183 -19.89 -1.85 -6.26
C LYS A 183 -19.00 -3.07 -6.47
N LEU A 184 -17.68 -2.86 -6.57
CA LEU A 184 -16.71 -3.92 -6.72
C LEU A 184 -16.75 -4.89 -5.54
N LEU A 185 -16.62 -4.40 -4.31
CA LEU A 185 -16.61 -5.23 -3.10
C LEU A 185 -17.90 -6.04 -2.94
N ARG A 186 -19.07 -5.41 -3.13
CA ARG A 186 -20.37 -6.11 -3.08
C ARG A 186 -20.50 -7.18 -4.17
N SER A 187 -19.96 -6.95 -5.37
CA SER A 187 -20.00 -7.93 -6.46
C SER A 187 -19.16 -9.19 -6.18
N ILE A 188 -18.21 -9.11 -5.25
CA ILE A 188 -17.37 -10.21 -4.80
C ILE A 188 -18.04 -10.97 -3.63
N GLY A 189 -18.86 -10.28 -2.84
CA GLY A 189 -19.58 -10.86 -1.70
C GLY A 189 -19.31 -10.18 -0.36
N PHE A 190 -18.53 -9.10 -0.32
CA PHE A 190 -18.28 -8.37 0.92
C PHE A 190 -19.51 -7.60 1.42
N GLU A 191 -19.75 -7.65 2.70
CA GLU A 191 -20.59 -6.70 3.41
C GLU A 191 -19.76 -5.47 3.81
N ILE A 192 -20.33 -4.27 3.68
CA ILE A 192 -19.57 -3.02 3.84
C ILE A 192 -20.16 -2.22 4.99
N TYR A 193 -19.52 -2.25 6.14
CA TYR A 193 -19.91 -1.49 7.32
C TYR A 193 -19.45 -0.03 7.24
N HIS A 194 -18.20 0.19 6.79
CA HIS A 194 -17.63 1.53 6.63
C HIS A 194 -16.97 1.66 5.26
N CYS A 195 -17.14 2.82 4.61
CA CYS A 195 -16.42 3.18 3.39
C CYS A 195 -16.38 4.70 3.26
N SER A 196 -15.25 5.31 3.53
CA SER A 196 -15.01 6.75 3.45
C SER A 196 -14.00 7.09 2.36
N LEU A 197 -14.10 8.28 1.82
CA LEU A 197 -13.07 8.94 1.03
C LEU A 197 -12.59 10.15 1.83
N ARG A 198 -11.29 10.22 2.09
CA ARG A 198 -10.68 11.28 2.90
C ARG A 198 -9.68 12.04 2.07
N GLU A 199 -9.75 13.34 2.15
CA GLU A 199 -8.76 14.22 1.56
C GLU A 199 -7.73 14.60 2.62
N THR A 200 -6.46 14.38 2.32
CA THR A 200 -5.36 14.79 3.17
C THR A 200 -4.46 15.75 2.42
N THR A 201 -4.15 16.88 3.04
CA THR A 201 -3.22 17.84 2.49
C THR A 201 -1.85 17.67 3.16
N TYR A 202 -0.82 17.47 2.35
CA TYR A 202 0.54 17.33 2.83
C TYR A 202 1.29 18.66 2.76
N SER A 203 1.90 19.07 3.88
CA SER A 203 2.65 20.32 3.91
C SER A 203 4.01 20.19 3.20
N SER A 204 4.42 21.25 2.49
CA SER A 204 5.64 21.28 1.68
C SER A 204 6.95 21.08 2.45
N LYS A 205 6.97 21.21 3.78
CA LYS A 205 8.17 21.04 4.60
C LYS A 205 8.79 19.62 4.49
N ASN A 206 7.99 18.62 4.11
CA ASN A 206 8.41 17.23 4.00
C ASN A 206 8.34 16.66 2.56
N ALA A 207 8.18 17.51 1.54
CA ALA A 207 8.03 17.05 0.14
C ALA A 207 9.23 16.20 -0.34
N ASN A 208 10.45 16.51 0.09
CA ASN A 208 11.62 15.72 -0.27
C ASN A 208 11.59 14.31 0.36
N ASN A 209 11.15 14.18 1.61
CA ASN A 209 11.02 12.87 2.29
C ASN A 209 9.91 12.04 1.62
N PHE A 210 8.79 12.67 1.28
CA PHE A 210 7.71 12.02 0.56
C PHE A 210 8.17 11.50 -0.81
N ILE A 211 8.84 12.34 -1.63
CA ILE A 211 9.38 11.90 -2.92
C ILE A 211 10.42 10.79 -2.73
N SER A 212 11.26 10.87 -1.70
CA SER A 212 12.23 9.82 -1.38
C SER A 212 11.56 8.50 -1.00
N SER A 213 10.45 8.55 -0.27
CA SER A 213 9.63 7.37 0.04
C SER A 213 9.08 6.72 -1.24
N ILE A 214 8.47 7.52 -2.12
CA ILE A 214 7.97 7.03 -3.42
C ILE A 214 9.10 6.43 -4.27
N MET A 215 10.28 7.09 -4.34
CA MET A 215 11.42 6.56 -5.10
C MET A 215 11.94 5.23 -4.55
N SER A 216 11.77 4.96 -3.25
CA SER A 216 12.26 3.72 -2.63
C SER A 216 11.47 2.48 -3.00
N ILE A 217 10.22 2.66 -3.47
CA ILE A 217 9.32 1.56 -3.84
C ILE A 217 9.26 1.28 -5.35
N TYR A 218 9.88 2.11 -6.20
CA TYR A 218 9.92 1.88 -7.63
C TYR A 218 11.07 0.92 -8.02
N PRO A 219 10.80 -0.38 -8.32
CA PRO A 219 11.85 -1.36 -8.60
C PRO A 219 12.57 -1.10 -9.93
N PHE A 220 11.94 -0.43 -10.90
CA PHE A 220 12.56 -0.11 -12.17
C PHE A 220 13.74 0.86 -12.04
N LEU A 221 13.81 1.66 -10.98
CA LEU A 221 14.95 2.55 -10.71
C LEU A 221 16.26 1.80 -10.47
N GLU A 222 16.21 0.55 -10.02
CA GLU A 222 17.40 -0.28 -9.82
C GLU A 222 18.00 -0.76 -11.16
N LYS A 223 17.17 -0.76 -12.23
CA LYS A 223 17.57 -1.15 -13.58
C LYS A 223 18.07 0.03 -14.42
N MET A 224 17.88 1.27 -13.96
CA MET A 224 18.34 2.45 -14.68
C MET A 224 19.82 2.71 -14.43
N PRO A 225 20.59 3.17 -15.47
CA PRO A 225 21.90 3.76 -15.27
C PRO A 225 21.86 4.94 -14.30
N HIS A 226 22.94 5.13 -13.55
CA HIS A 226 22.96 6.12 -12.45
C HIS A 226 22.57 7.52 -12.90
N ASN A 227 23.13 8.02 -14.01
CA ASN A 227 22.80 9.33 -14.59
C ASN A 227 21.32 9.46 -14.97
N LEU A 228 20.74 8.42 -15.56
CA LEU A 228 19.33 8.41 -15.97
C LEU A 228 18.39 8.34 -14.76
N LYS A 229 18.79 7.64 -13.72
CA LYS A 229 18.07 7.59 -12.44
C LYS A 229 18.01 8.95 -11.76
N GLU A 230 19.13 9.70 -11.75
CA GLU A 230 19.17 11.06 -11.23
C GLU A 230 18.29 12.00 -12.07
N GLU A 231 18.35 11.87 -13.40
CA GLU A 231 17.51 12.64 -14.30
C GLU A 231 16.02 12.36 -14.07
N PHE A 232 15.61 11.09 -13.92
CA PHE A 232 14.25 10.71 -13.57
C PHE A 232 13.79 11.34 -12.25
N GLN A 233 14.61 11.26 -11.21
CA GLN A 233 14.26 11.84 -9.89
C GLN A 233 14.08 13.36 -9.96
N ASN A 234 14.93 14.05 -10.72
CA ASN A 234 14.84 15.51 -10.91
C ASN A 234 13.60 15.90 -11.71
N GLU A 235 13.28 15.17 -12.80
CA GLU A 235 12.07 15.39 -13.58
C GLU A 235 10.81 15.11 -12.77
N TYR A 236 10.80 14.00 -12.02
CA TYR A 236 9.69 13.66 -11.13
C TYR A 236 9.41 14.78 -10.13
N LYS A 237 10.45 15.29 -9.48
CA LYS A 237 10.35 16.42 -8.55
C LYS A 237 9.83 17.68 -9.24
N ARG A 238 10.35 17.99 -10.43
CA ARG A 238 9.94 19.16 -11.21
C ARG A 238 8.45 19.11 -11.55
N GLU A 239 7.98 18.00 -12.12
CA GLU A 239 6.58 17.85 -12.51
C GLU A 239 5.65 17.82 -11.30
N PHE A 240 6.06 17.21 -10.18
CA PHE A 240 5.31 17.21 -8.93
C PHE A 240 5.12 18.62 -8.36
N VAL A 241 6.19 19.42 -8.32
CA VAL A 241 6.14 20.82 -7.84
C VAL A 241 5.29 21.71 -8.78
N LYS A 242 5.42 21.54 -10.09
CA LYS A 242 4.64 22.26 -11.09
C LYS A 242 3.13 22.06 -10.90
N ARG A 243 2.69 20.84 -10.65
CA ARG A 243 1.27 20.53 -10.38
C ARG A 243 0.78 21.24 -9.11
N LYS A 244 1.56 21.21 -8.03
CA LYS A 244 1.22 21.91 -6.78
C LYS A 244 1.10 23.42 -6.93
N ALA A 245 1.87 24.04 -7.83
CA ALA A 245 1.76 25.47 -8.11
C ALA A 245 0.48 25.85 -8.87
N THR A 246 -0.03 24.96 -9.73
CA THR A 246 -1.25 25.18 -10.52
C THR A 246 -2.52 25.26 -9.64
N TYR A 247 -2.57 24.52 -8.52
CA TYR A 247 -3.71 24.55 -7.59
C TYR A 247 -3.75 25.78 -6.66
N LYS A 248 -2.70 26.61 -6.63
CA LYS A 248 -2.68 27.85 -5.83
C LYS A 248 -3.20 29.08 -6.54
N THR A 249 -3.50 28.97 -7.83
CA THR A 249 -3.91 30.11 -8.71
C THR A 249 -5.38 30.03 -9.14
N THR A 250 -6.14 29.07 -8.66
CA THR A 250 -7.61 28.95 -8.82
C THR A 250 -8.30 29.04 -7.46
#